data_3c7f3fa776d95a0425b025815012089a
#
_entry.id   3c7f3fa776d95a0425b025815012089a
#
_cell.length_a   1.000
_cell.length_b   1.000
_cell.length_c   1.000
_cell.angle_alpha   90.00
_cell.angle_beta   90.00
_cell.angle_gamma   90.00
#
_symmetry.space_group_name_H-M   'P 1'
#
loop_
_entity.id
_entity.type
_entity.pdbx_description
1 polymer ?
#
loop_
_entity_poly.entity_id
_entity_poly.type
_entity_poly.pdbx_seq_one_letter_code
_entity_poly.pdbx_strand_id
1 'polypeptide(L)'
;MVWRTNEGFKVKPFYRQEDLEGLKTTEGLPGEFPYVRGTKKNDNTWFVRQEIKVECPKEANAKALDILNKGVDSLGFYVKKKDLSPEYIETLLNDICAECIELNFSTCQGHTVELAKLLVAYFQKKGYDLTKLQGSVNYDPMGKMMVKGKDLSNFITTAKELVEVLAPLPKFRCICVNAIELNNAGSYISQELGYALAWGNEYLSKLVEAGVPAALAAKKIKFNFGISSNYFLEIAKFRAARMLWADIVKEYHPQCNRQPECPNKAEDGTCLCACKMVAHAETSTFNLTLFDAHVNLLRTQTEAMSAALAGVNSITVTPFDKTYETPDDFSERIARNQQLLLKEECHFNKVVDPAAGSYFIENLTISIATQAWELFLKVEDEGGMLEAVKAGKVQEAINASNKARHDSVSKRKEILLGTN
;
A
#
# COMPACT_ATOMS: atom_id res chain seq x y z
N MET A 1 -18.86 -14.54 -26.05
CA MET A 1 -17.45 -14.17 -26.23
C MET A 1 -16.80 -14.19 -24.86
N VAL A 2 -15.62 -14.79 -24.71
CA VAL A 2 -14.89 -14.87 -23.43
C VAL A 2 -13.72 -13.93 -23.53
N TRP A 3 -13.59 -13.00 -22.55
CA TRP A 3 -12.44 -12.11 -22.47
C TRP A 3 -11.26 -12.85 -21.82
N ARG A 4 -10.13 -12.88 -22.51
CA ARG A 4 -8.86 -13.35 -21.94
C ARG A 4 -8.14 -12.13 -21.36
N THR A 5 -7.98 -12.12 -20.05
CA THR A 5 -7.29 -11.03 -19.36
C THR A 5 -5.79 -11.11 -19.59
N ASN A 6 -5.08 -10.00 -19.40
CA ASN A 6 -3.61 -9.99 -19.40
C ASN A 6 -3.02 -10.77 -18.20
N GLU A 7 -3.82 -11.02 -17.16
CA GLU A 7 -3.48 -11.87 -16.02
C GLU A 7 -3.45 -13.38 -16.36
N GLY A 8 -3.98 -13.77 -17.54
CA GLY A 8 -3.97 -15.17 -18.01
C GLY A 8 -5.25 -15.96 -17.75
N PHE A 9 -6.15 -15.50 -16.88
CA PHE A 9 -7.44 -16.15 -16.69
C PHE A 9 -8.52 -15.60 -17.63
N LYS A 10 -9.62 -16.33 -17.74
CA LYS A 10 -10.75 -16.02 -18.61
C LYS A 10 -11.90 -15.41 -17.81
N VAL A 11 -12.50 -14.37 -18.35
CA VAL A 11 -13.68 -13.71 -17.81
C VAL A 11 -14.88 -14.01 -18.69
N LYS A 12 -16.00 -14.45 -18.09
CA LYS A 12 -17.27 -14.69 -18.76
C LYS A 12 -17.91 -13.36 -19.18
N PRO A 13 -18.77 -13.35 -20.21
CA PRO A 13 -19.48 -12.13 -20.62
C PRO A 13 -20.54 -11.67 -19.60
N PHE A 14 -21.01 -12.55 -18.73
CA PHE A 14 -21.89 -12.30 -17.60
C PHE A 14 -21.71 -13.39 -16.53
N TYR A 15 -22.11 -13.08 -15.31
CA TYR A 15 -22.09 -13.99 -14.16
C TYR A 15 -23.48 -14.07 -13.53
N ARG A 16 -23.77 -15.18 -12.87
CA ARG A 16 -25.04 -15.48 -12.20
C ARG A 16 -24.81 -15.93 -10.76
N GLN A 17 -25.88 -16.15 -10.03
CA GLN A 17 -25.84 -16.62 -8.65
C GLN A 17 -25.08 -17.97 -8.50
N GLU A 18 -25.25 -18.87 -9.47
CA GLU A 18 -24.54 -20.14 -9.50
C GLU A 18 -23.00 -20.00 -9.56
N ASP A 19 -22.49 -18.87 -10.06
CA ASP A 19 -21.06 -18.57 -10.07
C ASP A 19 -20.51 -18.22 -8.69
N LEU A 20 -21.35 -18.05 -7.67
CA LEU A 20 -20.96 -17.87 -6.27
C LEU A 20 -20.89 -19.20 -5.49
N GLU A 21 -21.37 -20.30 -6.06
CA GLU A 21 -21.36 -21.58 -5.37
C GLU A 21 -19.92 -21.99 -4.97
N GLY A 22 -19.76 -22.30 -3.68
CA GLY A 22 -18.45 -22.65 -3.11
C GLY A 22 -17.52 -21.48 -2.77
N LEU A 23 -17.89 -20.22 -3.10
CA LEU A 23 -17.13 -19.03 -2.72
C LEU A 23 -17.52 -18.58 -1.31
N LYS A 24 -16.50 -18.44 -0.44
CA LYS A 24 -16.67 -17.98 0.95
C LYS A 24 -16.47 -16.49 1.16
N THR A 25 -16.20 -15.74 0.10
CA THR A 25 -15.85 -14.32 0.17
C THR A 25 -17.01 -13.42 0.62
N THR A 26 -18.24 -13.93 0.59
CA THR A 26 -19.46 -13.23 1.01
C THR A 26 -19.94 -13.61 2.42
N GLU A 27 -19.37 -14.64 3.05
CA GLU A 27 -19.86 -15.17 4.33
C GLU A 27 -19.57 -14.27 5.53
N GLY A 28 -18.46 -13.51 5.51
CA GLY A 28 -18.03 -12.65 6.59
C GLY A 28 -18.61 -11.23 6.53
N LEU A 29 -18.57 -10.51 7.64
CA LEU A 29 -18.90 -9.10 7.73
C LEU A 29 -17.66 -8.21 7.52
N PRO A 30 -17.82 -6.92 7.13
CA PRO A 30 -16.73 -5.96 7.09
C PRO A 30 -15.99 -5.87 8.45
N GLY A 31 -14.67 -5.87 8.41
CA GLY A 31 -13.82 -5.82 9.59
C GLY A 31 -13.64 -7.14 10.34
N GLU A 32 -14.16 -8.26 9.82
CA GLU A 32 -13.97 -9.61 10.35
C GLU A 32 -12.92 -10.36 9.53
N PHE A 33 -12.22 -11.28 10.21
CA PHE A 33 -11.26 -12.19 9.57
C PHE A 33 -11.97 -13.06 8.51
N PRO A 34 -11.39 -13.30 7.34
CA PRO A 34 -10.04 -12.91 6.87
C PRO A 34 -9.95 -11.53 6.17
N TYR A 35 -10.83 -10.61 6.48
CA TYR A 35 -10.84 -9.22 6.01
C TYR A 35 -11.02 -9.03 4.49
N VAL A 36 -11.51 -10.01 3.79
CA VAL A 36 -11.82 -9.90 2.35
C VAL A 36 -12.73 -8.70 2.08
N ARG A 37 -13.71 -8.46 2.97
CA ARG A 37 -14.65 -7.36 2.92
C ARG A 37 -14.16 -6.03 3.52
N GLY A 38 -12.85 -5.92 3.79
CA GLY A 38 -12.25 -4.74 4.36
C GLY A 38 -11.90 -4.86 5.84
N THR A 39 -11.04 -3.96 6.31
CA THR A 39 -10.61 -3.87 7.71
C THR A 39 -11.44 -2.89 8.53
N LYS A 40 -12.27 -2.06 7.88
CA LYS A 40 -13.18 -1.07 8.44
C LYS A 40 -14.56 -1.69 8.68
N LYS A 41 -15.34 -1.13 9.64
CA LYS A 41 -16.66 -1.66 9.99
C LYS A 41 -17.81 -0.68 9.72
N ASN A 42 -17.59 0.61 9.94
CA ASN A 42 -18.68 1.59 10.02
C ASN A 42 -18.77 2.48 8.78
N ASP A 43 -17.64 2.77 8.16
CA ASP A 43 -17.53 3.61 6.98
C ASP A 43 -16.33 3.20 6.13
N ASN A 44 -16.24 3.76 4.93
CA ASN A 44 -15.16 3.49 4.00
C ASN A 44 -14.18 4.68 3.89
N THR A 45 -14.07 5.51 4.90
CA THR A 45 -13.18 6.69 4.91
C THR A 45 -11.73 6.27 4.68
N TRP A 46 -11.02 6.97 3.82
CA TRP A 46 -9.59 6.85 3.58
C TRP A 46 -8.89 8.18 3.81
N PHE A 47 -7.59 8.14 4.08
CA PHE A 47 -6.75 9.32 4.16
C PHE A 47 -6.40 9.84 2.77
N VAL A 48 -6.67 11.11 2.52
CA VAL A 48 -6.26 11.85 1.32
C VAL A 48 -4.81 12.27 1.50
N ARG A 49 -3.88 11.53 0.87
CA ARG A 49 -2.44 11.74 1.06
C ARG A 49 -1.84 12.56 -0.06
N GLN A 50 -0.99 13.52 0.32
CA GLN A 50 -0.14 14.27 -0.59
C GLN A 50 1.32 14.22 -0.13
N GLU A 51 2.24 14.00 -1.09
CA GLU A 51 3.66 13.92 -0.85
C GLU A 51 4.33 15.29 -0.95
N ILE A 52 5.28 15.56 -0.04
CA ILE A 52 6.08 16.78 0.00
C ILE A 52 7.56 16.40 0.00
N LYS A 53 8.29 16.81 -1.02
CA LYS A 53 9.74 16.72 -1.04
C LYS A 53 10.32 17.85 -0.22
N VAL A 54 10.95 17.56 0.91
CA VAL A 54 11.48 18.57 1.82
C VAL A 54 12.84 19.04 1.33
N GLU A 55 12.87 20.20 0.69
CA GLU A 55 14.10 20.92 0.35
C GLU A 55 14.52 21.86 1.50
N CYS A 56 13.55 22.58 2.08
CA CYS A 56 13.67 23.41 3.25
C CYS A 56 12.52 23.09 4.22
N PRO A 57 12.77 22.82 5.52
CA PRO A 57 11.72 22.42 6.45
C PRO A 57 10.66 23.50 6.68
N LYS A 58 11.03 24.78 6.64
CA LYS A 58 10.09 25.89 6.80
C LYS A 58 9.13 26.02 5.62
N GLU A 59 9.63 25.87 4.39
CA GLU A 59 8.78 25.92 3.18
C GLU A 59 7.90 24.67 3.09
N ALA A 60 8.43 23.50 3.42
CA ALA A 60 7.65 22.27 3.47
C ALA A 60 6.55 22.31 4.53
N ASN A 61 6.80 22.92 5.69
CA ASN A 61 5.81 23.17 6.72
C ASN A 61 4.70 24.11 6.21
N ALA A 62 5.08 25.24 5.59
CA ALA A 62 4.10 26.18 5.03
C ALA A 62 3.21 25.50 3.97
N LYS A 63 3.80 24.70 3.06
CA LYS A 63 3.05 23.90 2.10
C LYS A 63 2.15 22.87 2.78
N ALA A 64 2.64 22.19 3.82
CA ALA A 64 1.86 21.21 4.58
C ALA A 64 0.62 21.85 5.21
N LEU A 65 0.77 22.98 5.90
CA LEU A 65 -0.36 23.72 6.50
C LEU A 65 -1.36 24.21 5.45
N ASP A 66 -0.89 24.68 4.29
CA ASP A 66 -1.75 25.11 3.19
C ASP A 66 -2.60 23.94 2.64
N ILE A 67 -1.98 22.79 2.37
CA ILE A 67 -2.73 21.63 1.81
C ILE A 67 -3.64 20.95 2.84
N LEU A 68 -3.27 20.95 4.13
CA LEU A 68 -4.16 20.48 5.20
C LEU A 68 -5.45 21.32 5.25
N ASN A 69 -5.34 22.66 5.13
CA ASN A 69 -6.50 23.54 5.03
C ASN A 69 -7.33 23.34 3.74
N LYS A 70 -6.81 22.60 2.78
CA LYS A 70 -7.46 22.28 1.49
C LYS A 70 -7.96 20.83 1.42
N GLY A 71 -8.12 20.15 2.56
CA GLY A 71 -8.74 18.85 2.66
C GLY A 71 -7.80 17.64 2.61
N VAL A 72 -6.48 17.83 2.59
CA VAL A 72 -5.52 16.76 2.84
C VAL A 72 -5.57 16.38 4.32
N ASP A 73 -5.56 15.10 4.64
CA ASP A 73 -5.55 14.54 6.00
C ASP A 73 -4.43 13.50 6.22
N SER A 74 -3.55 13.35 5.23
CA SER A 74 -2.33 12.54 5.31
C SER A 74 -1.17 13.23 4.59
N LEU A 75 -0.06 13.42 5.28
CA LEU A 75 1.15 14.02 4.75
C LEU A 75 2.24 12.98 4.55
N GLY A 76 2.91 13.02 3.40
CA GLY A 76 4.11 12.25 3.13
C GLY A 76 5.32 13.18 2.98
N PHE A 77 6.29 13.10 3.90
CA PHE A 77 7.51 13.89 3.84
C PHE A 77 8.69 13.06 3.37
N TYR A 78 9.31 13.47 2.27
CA TYR A 78 10.61 12.94 1.88
C TYR A 78 11.72 13.83 2.43
N VAL A 79 12.41 13.37 3.47
CA VAL A 79 13.39 14.12 4.26
C VAL A 79 14.81 13.81 3.82
N LYS A 80 15.64 14.82 3.59
CA LYS A 80 17.06 14.66 3.28
C LYS A 80 17.86 14.32 4.51
N LYS A 81 18.72 13.30 4.44
CA LYS A 81 19.51 12.77 5.58
C LYS A 81 20.43 13.80 6.25
N LYS A 82 21.02 14.71 5.49
CA LYS A 82 22.06 15.63 5.97
C LYS A 82 21.55 16.72 6.92
N ASP A 83 20.24 16.91 6.97
CA ASP A 83 19.62 18.02 7.70
C ASP A 83 18.85 17.51 8.95
N LEU A 84 18.92 16.21 9.26
CA LEU A 84 18.19 15.63 10.39
C LEU A 84 18.73 16.17 11.74
N SER A 85 17.83 16.81 12.48
CA SER A 85 18.07 17.32 13.84
C SER A 85 16.74 17.52 14.57
N PRO A 86 16.74 17.67 15.91
CA PRO A 86 15.53 18.03 16.66
C PRO A 86 14.88 19.31 16.14
N GLU A 87 15.66 20.35 15.85
CA GLU A 87 15.19 21.64 15.35
C GLU A 87 14.57 21.54 13.96
N TYR A 88 15.14 20.66 13.13
CA TYR A 88 14.58 20.35 11.82
C TYR A 88 13.17 19.78 11.94
N ILE A 89 12.97 18.78 12.81
CA ILE A 89 11.66 18.17 13.03
C ILE A 89 10.68 19.16 13.66
N GLU A 90 11.13 19.96 14.62
CA GLU A 90 10.30 21.03 15.22
C GLU A 90 9.83 22.03 14.17
N THR A 91 10.72 22.46 13.27
CA THR A 91 10.37 23.40 12.19
C THR A 91 9.41 22.76 11.18
N LEU A 92 9.68 21.52 10.78
CA LEU A 92 8.88 20.79 9.78
C LEU A 92 7.45 20.54 10.27
N LEU A 93 7.27 20.21 11.55
CA LEU A 93 5.99 19.85 12.14
C LEU A 93 5.35 20.98 12.98
N ASN A 94 5.88 22.22 12.89
CA ASN A 94 5.32 23.34 13.63
C ASN A 94 3.84 23.56 13.26
N ASP A 95 2.99 23.78 14.27
CA ASP A 95 1.54 24.03 14.14
C ASP A 95 0.74 22.91 13.44
N ILE A 96 1.34 21.76 13.18
CA ILE A 96 0.64 20.58 12.66
C ILE A 96 0.07 19.76 13.82
N CYS A 97 -1.27 19.56 13.84
CA CYS A 97 -1.95 18.69 14.79
C CYS A 97 -1.67 17.22 14.46
N ALA A 98 -0.62 16.64 15.02
CA ALA A 98 -0.18 15.28 14.69
C ALA A 98 -1.22 14.19 15.08
N GLU A 99 -2.10 14.45 16.05
CA GLU A 99 -3.17 13.53 16.45
C GLU A 99 -4.36 13.52 15.48
N CYS A 100 -4.48 14.55 14.64
CA CYS A 100 -5.63 14.76 13.74
C CYS A 100 -5.42 14.17 12.35
N ILE A 101 -4.18 13.88 11.97
CA ILE A 101 -3.78 13.48 10.62
C ILE A 101 -2.87 12.25 10.62
N GLU A 102 -2.67 11.67 9.42
CA GLU A 102 -1.67 10.64 9.20
C GLU A 102 -0.34 11.28 8.76
N LEU A 103 0.78 10.94 9.44
CA LEU A 103 2.12 11.46 9.15
C LEU A 103 3.03 10.36 8.62
N ASN A 104 3.50 10.50 7.40
CA ASN A 104 4.38 9.52 6.77
C ASN A 104 5.72 10.15 6.41
N PHE A 105 6.80 9.43 6.66
CA PHE A 105 8.15 9.93 6.45
C PHE A 105 8.98 8.94 5.65
N SER A 106 9.78 9.45 4.74
CA SER A 106 10.78 8.71 3.98
C SER A 106 12.12 9.42 4.04
N THR A 107 13.20 8.66 4.19
CA THR A 107 14.57 9.16 4.12
C THR A 107 15.50 8.11 3.53
N CYS A 108 16.80 8.38 3.47
CA CYS A 108 17.79 7.37 3.12
C CYS A 108 17.76 6.24 4.16
N GLN A 109 17.75 4.98 3.71
CA GLN A 109 17.57 3.79 4.56
C GLN A 109 18.51 3.75 5.79
N GLY A 110 19.77 4.20 5.65
CA GLY A 110 20.73 4.25 6.75
C GLY A 110 20.45 5.30 7.84
N HIS A 111 19.47 6.20 7.64
CA HIS A 111 19.08 7.25 8.59
C HIS A 111 17.65 7.08 9.11
N THR A 112 17.01 5.98 8.78
CA THR A 112 15.59 5.73 9.14
C THR A 112 15.42 5.59 10.66
N VAL A 113 16.37 4.94 11.34
CA VAL A 113 16.36 4.79 12.81
C VAL A 113 16.53 6.16 13.50
N GLU A 114 17.47 6.98 13.02
CA GLU A 114 17.69 8.33 13.53
C GLU A 114 16.43 9.17 13.41
N LEU A 115 15.82 9.18 12.23
CA LEU A 115 14.54 9.87 11.98
C LEU A 115 13.45 9.38 12.94
N ALA A 116 13.31 8.07 13.13
CA ALA A 116 12.32 7.49 14.03
C ALA A 116 12.53 7.95 15.49
N LYS A 117 13.78 7.95 15.96
CA LYS A 117 14.14 8.46 17.31
C LYS A 117 13.79 9.93 17.49
N LEU A 118 14.08 10.77 16.48
CA LEU A 118 13.76 12.20 16.51
C LEU A 118 12.25 12.42 16.55
N LEU A 119 11.46 11.67 15.77
CA LEU A 119 10.00 11.76 15.77
C LEU A 119 9.39 11.36 17.11
N VAL A 120 9.83 10.24 17.71
CA VAL A 120 9.35 9.81 19.02
C VAL A 120 9.65 10.87 20.09
N ALA A 121 10.90 11.38 20.12
CA ALA A 121 11.30 12.42 21.05
C ALA A 121 10.46 13.71 20.88
N TYR A 122 10.21 14.12 19.63
CA TYR A 122 9.36 15.26 19.33
C TYR A 122 7.94 15.08 19.85
N PHE A 123 7.30 13.95 19.56
CA PHE A 123 5.93 13.67 20.00
C PHE A 123 5.80 13.62 21.53
N GLN A 124 6.79 13.03 22.21
CA GLN A 124 6.86 13.03 23.68
C GLN A 124 7.05 14.43 24.25
N LYS A 125 7.97 15.22 23.68
CA LYS A 125 8.21 16.62 24.10
C LYS A 125 6.97 17.49 23.96
N LYS A 126 6.18 17.26 22.90
CA LYS A 126 4.90 17.99 22.67
C LYS A 126 3.74 17.50 23.52
N GLY A 127 3.90 16.39 24.23
CA GLY A 127 2.86 15.82 25.10
C GLY A 127 1.69 15.19 24.35
N TYR A 128 1.89 14.76 23.11
CA TYR A 128 0.86 14.06 22.33
C TYR A 128 0.51 12.69 22.92
N ASP A 129 -0.74 12.27 22.79
CA ASP A 129 -1.17 10.91 23.06
C ASP A 129 -0.61 9.97 21.97
N LEU A 130 0.47 9.26 22.31
CA LEU A 130 1.18 8.38 21.38
C LEU A 130 0.27 7.28 20.79
N THR A 131 -0.84 6.94 21.47
CA THR A 131 -1.79 5.92 21.00
C THR A 131 -2.71 6.42 19.88
N LYS A 132 -2.84 7.73 19.74
CA LYS A 132 -3.63 8.38 18.67
C LYS A 132 -2.80 8.60 17.40
N LEU A 133 -1.50 8.84 17.56
CA LEU A 133 -0.61 9.14 16.44
C LEU A 133 -0.55 7.99 15.44
N GLN A 134 -0.76 8.30 14.17
CA GLN A 134 -0.76 7.32 13.09
C GLN A 134 0.08 7.79 11.89
N GLY A 135 0.70 6.83 11.24
CA GLY A 135 1.59 7.14 10.12
C GLY A 135 2.61 6.05 9.84
N SER A 136 3.71 6.45 9.23
CA SER A 136 4.79 5.53 8.93
C SER A 136 6.16 6.21 8.81
N VAL A 137 7.21 5.41 9.02
CA VAL A 137 8.57 5.71 8.58
C VAL A 137 8.93 4.63 7.57
N ASN A 138 9.21 5.01 6.33
CA ASN A 138 9.39 4.06 5.23
C ASN A 138 10.79 3.42 5.28
N TYR A 139 10.86 2.16 5.73
CA TYR A 139 12.05 1.33 5.67
C TYR A 139 11.78 0.10 4.80
N ASP A 140 12.47 0.03 3.66
CA ASP A 140 12.31 -1.02 2.66
C ASP A 140 13.64 -1.35 1.97
N PRO A 141 14.49 -2.12 2.63
CA PRO A 141 15.78 -2.52 2.06
C PRO A 141 15.65 -3.42 0.84
N MET A 142 14.69 -4.37 0.80
CA MET A 142 14.54 -5.25 -0.36
C MET A 142 14.10 -4.49 -1.61
N GLY A 143 13.20 -3.49 -1.49
CA GLY A 143 12.87 -2.60 -2.61
C GLY A 143 14.09 -1.85 -3.11
N LYS A 144 14.94 -1.37 -2.21
CA LYS A 144 16.22 -0.73 -2.61
C LYS A 144 17.20 -1.70 -3.25
N MET A 145 17.23 -2.97 -2.83
CA MET A 145 18.03 -4.01 -3.51
C MET A 145 17.56 -4.19 -4.95
N MET A 146 16.25 -4.34 -5.17
CA MET A 146 15.67 -4.51 -6.50
C MET A 146 15.96 -3.34 -7.45
N VAL A 147 15.81 -2.10 -6.95
CA VAL A 147 15.94 -0.89 -7.78
C VAL A 147 17.39 -0.44 -7.95
N LYS A 148 18.23 -0.61 -6.93
CA LYS A 148 19.61 -0.06 -6.91
C LYS A 148 20.70 -1.11 -7.09
N GLY A 149 20.36 -2.40 -7.04
CA GLY A 149 21.33 -3.50 -7.12
C GLY A 149 22.34 -3.53 -5.97
N LYS A 150 22.06 -2.84 -4.84
CA LYS A 150 22.94 -2.81 -3.66
C LYS A 150 22.54 -3.94 -2.72
N ASP A 151 23.52 -4.72 -2.26
CA ASP A 151 23.26 -5.71 -1.22
C ASP A 151 22.97 -5.02 0.12
N LEU A 152 21.75 -5.19 0.60
CA LEU A 152 21.25 -4.73 1.89
C LEU A 152 20.69 -5.91 2.70
N SER A 153 21.15 -7.13 2.46
CA SER A 153 20.64 -8.35 3.09
C SER A 153 20.77 -8.38 4.62
N ASN A 154 21.69 -7.60 5.19
CA ASN A 154 21.88 -7.45 6.64
C ASN A 154 20.90 -6.46 7.29
N PHE A 155 19.71 -6.31 6.75
CA PHE A 155 18.73 -5.30 7.18
C PHE A 155 18.06 -5.61 8.52
N ILE A 156 18.12 -6.85 9.00
CA ILE A 156 17.28 -7.30 10.11
C ILE A 156 17.57 -6.58 11.43
N THR A 157 18.83 -6.26 11.71
CA THR A 157 19.21 -5.52 12.93
C THR A 157 18.57 -4.14 12.95
N THR A 158 18.62 -3.42 11.82
CA THR A 158 17.98 -2.11 11.67
C THR A 158 16.47 -2.21 11.72
N ALA A 159 15.87 -3.22 11.09
CA ALA A 159 14.44 -3.46 11.11
C ALA A 159 13.94 -3.71 12.55
N LYS A 160 14.64 -4.54 13.31
CA LYS A 160 14.33 -4.81 14.72
C LYS A 160 14.43 -3.54 15.57
N GLU A 161 15.53 -2.78 15.44
CA GLU A 161 15.70 -1.52 16.17
C GLU A 161 14.57 -0.52 15.85
N LEU A 162 14.14 -0.41 14.58
CA LEU A 162 13.02 0.43 14.19
C LEU A 162 11.71 0.01 14.85
N VAL A 163 11.44 -1.29 14.91
CA VAL A 163 10.24 -1.82 15.56
C VAL A 163 10.25 -1.50 17.06
N GLU A 164 11.41 -1.64 17.71
CA GLU A 164 11.59 -1.33 19.13
C GLU A 164 11.43 0.18 19.41
N VAL A 165 12.08 1.04 18.63
CA VAL A 165 11.97 2.51 18.74
C VAL A 165 10.54 2.99 18.56
N LEU A 166 9.79 2.40 17.63
CA LEU A 166 8.41 2.78 17.33
C LEU A 166 7.36 1.95 18.10
N ALA A 167 7.76 1.10 19.03
CA ALA A 167 6.84 0.35 19.87
C ALA A 167 5.86 1.24 20.67
N PRO A 168 6.26 2.43 21.21
CA PRO A 168 5.34 3.35 21.87
C PRO A 168 4.25 3.94 20.97
N LEU A 169 4.42 3.88 19.65
CA LEU A 169 3.49 4.38 18.63
C LEU A 169 2.74 3.21 17.97
N PRO A 170 1.65 2.69 18.56
CA PRO A 170 1.02 1.44 18.10
C PRO A 170 0.43 1.52 16.69
N LYS A 171 0.10 2.72 16.21
CA LYS A 171 -0.46 2.95 14.87
C LYS A 171 0.58 3.44 13.85
N PHE A 172 1.85 3.59 14.25
CA PHE A 172 2.94 3.86 13.32
C PHE A 172 3.51 2.56 12.73
N ARG A 173 3.74 2.58 11.43
CA ARG A 173 4.38 1.49 10.67
C ARG A 173 5.81 1.87 10.34
N CYS A 174 6.68 0.88 10.21
CA CYS A 174 8.08 1.16 9.88
C CYS A 174 8.67 0.22 8.83
N ILE A 175 8.05 -0.93 8.61
CA ILE A 175 8.48 -1.86 7.57
C ILE A 175 7.51 -1.72 6.41
N CYS A 176 8.01 -1.29 5.26
CA CYS A 176 7.17 -1.03 4.09
C CYS A 176 7.48 -1.99 2.95
N VAL A 177 6.42 -2.54 2.37
CA VAL A 177 6.46 -3.29 1.11
C VAL A 177 6.03 -2.34 0.01
N ASN A 178 7.00 -1.77 -0.72
CA ASN A 178 6.71 -0.78 -1.76
C ASN A 178 6.41 -1.47 -3.12
N ALA A 179 5.33 -2.25 -3.16
CA ALA A 179 4.91 -2.97 -4.36
C ALA A 179 4.55 -2.04 -5.54
N ILE A 180 4.29 -0.76 -5.28
CA ILE A 180 4.15 0.28 -6.32
C ILE A 180 5.36 0.33 -7.26
N GLU A 181 6.56 -0.01 -6.80
CA GLU A 181 7.76 -0.08 -7.63
C GLU A 181 7.63 -1.19 -8.70
N LEU A 182 7.02 -2.33 -8.36
CA LEU A 182 6.73 -3.40 -9.31
C LEU A 182 5.65 -3.00 -10.31
N ASN A 183 4.59 -2.34 -9.83
CA ASN A 183 3.49 -1.86 -10.65
C ASN A 183 3.99 -0.84 -11.68
N ASN A 184 4.72 0.18 -11.24
CA ASN A 184 5.32 1.20 -12.12
C ASN A 184 6.36 0.62 -13.08
N ALA A 185 6.99 -0.51 -12.74
CA ALA A 185 7.89 -1.25 -13.62
C ALA A 185 7.16 -2.16 -14.62
N GLY A 186 5.81 -2.28 -14.56
CA GLY A 186 5.00 -2.98 -15.53
C GLY A 186 4.58 -4.39 -15.14
N SER A 187 4.56 -4.74 -13.83
CA SER A 187 3.98 -6.00 -13.37
C SER A 187 2.50 -6.11 -13.71
N TYR A 188 2.02 -7.34 -13.85
CA TYR A 188 0.59 -7.65 -13.81
C TYR A 188 0.05 -7.55 -12.37
N ILE A 189 -1.26 -7.48 -12.22
CA ILE A 189 -1.92 -7.26 -10.92
C ILE A 189 -1.70 -8.44 -9.97
N SER A 190 -1.90 -9.67 -10.45
CA SER A 190 -1.66 -10.89 -9.67
C SER A 190 -0.17 -11.08 -9.35
N GLN A 191 0.71 -10.66 -10.26
CA GLN A 191 2.16 -10.70 -10.08
C GLN A 191 2.63 -9.69 -9.02
N GLU A 192 2.13 -8.44 -9.05
CA GLU A 192 2.38 -7.45 -8.00
C GLU A 192 1.97 -8.01 -6.63
N LEU A 193 0.75 -8.57 -6.53
CA LEU A 193 0.23 -9.11 -5.28
C LEU A 193 1.05 -10.30 -4.78
N GLY A 194 1.36 -11.27 -5.63
CA GLY A 194 2.12 -12.46 -5.24
C GLY A 194 3.51 -12.12 -4.69
N TYR A 195 4.24 -11.24 -5.37
CA TYR A 195 5.53 -10.75 -4.88
C TYR A 195 5.39 -9.88 -3.62
N ALA A 196 4.36 -9.05 -3.52
CA ALA A 196 4.13 -8.24 -2.32
C ALA A 196 3.88 -9.10 -1.08
N LEU A 197 3.14 -10.21 -1.22
CA LEU A 197 2.90 -11.15 -0.13
C LEU A 197 4.20 -11.86 0.30
N ALA A 198 4.99 -12.35 -0.65
CA ALA A 198 6.29 -12.97 -0.35
C ALA A 198 7.26 -11.94 0.30
N TRP A 199 7.24 -10.72 -0.17
CA TRP A 199 8.04 -9.61 0.39
C TRP A 199 7.63 -9.29 1.83
N GLY A 200 6.33 -9.19 2.11
CA GLY A 200 5.80 -8.99 3.46
C GLY A 200 6.10 -10.17 4.38
N ASN A 201 5.96 -11.41 3.88
CA ASN A 201 6.27 -12.63 4.61
C ASN A 201 7.75 -12.72 4.98
N GLU A 202 8.65 -12.39 4.06
CA GLU A 202 10.10 -12.36 4.33
C GLU A 202 10.43 -11.39 5.48
N TYR A 203 9.87 -10.18 5.48
CA TYR A 203 10.05 -9.24 6.60
C TYR A 203 9.47 -9.78 7.90
N LEU A 204 8.28 -10.36 7.87
CA LEU A 204 7.63 -10.91 9.05
C LEU A 204 8.43 -12.08 9.63
N SER A 205 8.83 -13.03 8.81
CA SER A 205 9.63 -14.20 9.18
C SER A 205 10.96 -13.78 9.82
N LYS A 206 11.72 -12.91 9.15
CA LYS A 206 13.02 -12.44 9.66
C LYS A 206 12.91 -11.67 10.98
N LEU A 207 11.85 -10.88 11.18
CA LEU A 207 11.60 -10.20 12.44
C LEU A 207 11.27 -11.19 13.57
N VAL A 208 10.44 -12.20 13.28
CA VAL A 208 10.09 -13.26 14.24
C VAL A 208 11.30 -14.11 14.59
N GLU A 209 12.12 -14.50 13.61
CA GLU A 209 13.40 -15.20 13.82
C GLU A 209 14.38 -14.38 14.70
N ALA A 210 14.36 -13.04 14.55
CA ALA A 210 15.16 -12.12 15.39
C ALA A 210 14.56 -11.89 16.79
N GLY A 211 13.47 -12.57 17.15
CA GLY A 211 12.83 -12.52 18.47
C GLY A 211 11.82 -11.39 18.66
N VAL A 212 11.36 -10.74 17.59
CA VAL A 212 10.25 -9.78 17.67
C VAL A 212 8.93 -10.56 17.74
N PRO A 213 8.04 -10.28 18.73
CA PRO A 213 6.75 -10.96 18.79
C PRO A 213 5.95 -10.79 17.49
N ALA A 214 5.40 -11.89 16.95
CA ALA A 214 4.71 -11.89 15.66
C ALA A 214 3.59 -10.84 15.56
N ALA A 215 2.82 -10.64 16.64
CA ALA A 215 1.77 -9.63 16.69
C ALA A 215 2.31 -8.19 16.57
N LEU A 216 3.49 -7.91 17.11
CA LEU A 216 4.14 -6.60 16.99
C LEU A 216 4.73 -6.44 15.58
N ALA A 217 5.47 -7.45 15.09
CA ALA A 217 6.07 -7.43 13.76
C ALA A 217 5.01 -7.19 12.67
N ALA A 218 3.93 -7.98 12.65
CA ALA A 218 2.85 -7.83 11.67
C ALA A 218 2.19 -6.45 11.72
N LYS A 219 1.98 -5.89 12.94
CA LYS A 219 1.41 -4.54 13.10
C LYS A 219 2.36 -3.41 12.67
N LYS A 220 3.63 -3.67 12.45
CA LYS A 220 4.61 -2.68 11.97
C LYS A 220 4.84 -2.73 10.46
N ILE A 221 4.24 -3.70 9.77
CA ILE A 221 4.31 -3.82 8.30
C ILE A 221 3.17 -3.03 7.65
N LYS A 222 3.49 -2.36 6.55
CA LYS A 222 2.58 -1.61 5.68
C LYS A 222 2.87 -1.96 4.22
N PHE A 223 1.81 -2.05 3.44
CA PHE A 223 1.90 -2.28 1.99
C PHE A 223 1.57 -1.01 1.22
N ASN A 224 2.39 -0.66 0.26
CA ASN A 224 2.18 0.42 -0.68
C ASN A 224 1.99 -0.20 -2.08
N PHE A 225 0.75 -0.25 -2.56
CA PHE A 225 0.40 -0.84 -3.86
C PHE A 225 0.20 0.22 -4.93
N GLY A 226 0.50 -0.14 -6.18
CA GLY A 226 0.07 0.62 -7.34
C GLY A 226 -1.40 0.38 -7.68
N ILE A 227 -2.02 1.32 -8.36
CA ILE A 227 -3.33 1.15 -8.96
C ILE A 227 -3.18 1.35 -10.46
N SER A 228 -3.46 0.31 -11.22
CA SER A 228 -3.48 0.36 -12.68
C SER A 228 -4.87 0.73 -13.22
N SER A 229 -4.97 0.90 -14.52
CA SER A 229 -6.23 1.28 -15.18
C SER A 229 -7.27 0.15 -15.27
N ASN A 230 -6.95 -1.07 -14.81
CA ASN A 230 -7.88 -2.20 -14.86
C ASN A 230 -8.82 -2.22 -13.66
N TYR A 231 -9.84 -1.40 -13.72
CA TYR A 231 -10.73 -0.98 -12.64
C TYR A 231 -11.23 -2.10 -11.72
N PHE A 232 -11.89 -3.12 -12.27
CA PHE A 232 -12.49 -4.20 -11.47
C PHE A 232 -11.45 -5.18 -10.92
N LEU A 233 -10.37 -5.42 -11.66
CA LEU A 233 -9.27 -6.25 -11.22
C LEU A 233 -8.52 -5.61 -10.05
N GLU A 234 -8.39 -4.28 -10.05
CA GLU A 234 -7.80 -3.55 -8.92
C GLU A 234 -8.65 -3.63 -7.65
N ILE A 235 -9.98 -3.54 -7.75
CA ILE A 235 -10.87 -3.78 -6.61
C ILE A 235 -10.66 -5.20 -6.08
N ALA A 236 -10.64 -6.19 -6.95
CA ALA A 236 -10.43 -7.59 -6.61
C ALA A 236 -9.04 -7.84 -5.96
N LYS A 237 -7.99 -7.16 -6.43
CA LYS A 237 -6.64 -7.23 -5.87
C LYS A 237 -6.62 -6.92 -4.37
N PHE A 238 -7.21 -5.83 -3.94
CA PHE A 238 -7.20 -5.46 -2.52
C PHE A 238 -8.05 -6.38 -1.65
N ARG A 239 -9.14 -6.91 -2.19
CA ARG A 239 -9.96 -7.93 -1.51
C ARG A 239 -9.14 -9.21 -1.30
N ALA A 240 -8.48 -9.69 -2.35
CA ALA A 240 -7.57 -10.83 -2.31
C ALA A 240 -6.36 -10.58 -1.39
N ALA A 241 -5.75 -9.40 -1.47
CA ALA A 241 -4.57 -9.04 -0.68
C ALA A 241 -4.84 -9.12 0.83
N ARG A 242 -5.98 -8.56 1.29
CA ARG A 242 -6.34 -8.60 2.71
C ARG A 242 -6.57 -10.03 3.20
N MET A 243 -7.27 -10.84 2.41
CA MET A 243 -7.57 -12.23 2.74
C MET A 243 -6.28 -13.06 2.86
N LEU A 244 -5.46 -13.04 1.82
CA LEU A 244 -4.23 -13.84 1.79
C LEU A 244 -3.22 -13.40 2.86
N TRP A 245 -3.07 -12.08 3.06
CA TRP A 245 -2.20 -11.59 4.13
C TRP A 245 -2.69 -11.97 5.52
N ALA A 246 -4.01 -11.94 5.73
CA ALA A 246 -4.58 -12.34 7.01
C ALA A 246 -4.29 -13.82 7.32
N ASP A 247 -4.41 -14.70 6.32
CA ASP A 247 -4.09 -16.12 6.45
C ASP A 247 -2.59 -16.34 6.71
N ILE A 248 -1.70 -15.65 5.97
CA ILE A 248 -0.24 -15.71 6.20
C ILE A 248 0.09 -15.32 7.65
N VAL A 249 -0.40 -14.19 8.13
CA VAL A 249 -0.09 -13.72 9.50
C VAL A 249 -0.67 -14.66 10.55
N LYS A 250 -1.84 -15.25 10.32
CA LYS A 250 -2.47 -16.20 11.24
C LYS A 250 -1.57 -17.42 11.51
N GLU A 251 -0.86 -17.92 10.51
CA GLU A 251 0.05 -19.07 10.65
C GLU A 251 1.24 -18.81 11.59
N TYR A 252 1.56 -17.54 11.87
CA TYR A 252 2.54 -17.17 12.89
C TYR A 252 1.95 -17.18 14.31
N HIS A 253 0.69 -17.53 14.50
CA HIS A 253 -0.02 -17.56 15.80
C HIS A 253 0.23 -16.32 16.65
N PRO A 254 0.03 -15.08 16.13
CA PRO A 254 0.35 -13.86 16.86
C PRO A 254 -0.43 -13.77 18.17
N GLN A 255 0.28 -13.54 19.29
CA GLN A 255 -0.33 -13.40 20.62
C GLN A 255 -0.46 -11.93 21.00
N CYS A 256 -1.55 -11.56 21.63
CA CYS A 256 -1.81 -10.19 22.07
C CYS A 256 -1.97 -10.14 23.60
N ASN A 257 -1.08 -9.40 24.25
CA ASN A 257 -1.10 -9.24 25.72
C ASN A 257 -2.05 -8.12 26.17
N ARG A 258 -2.75 -7.46 25.26
CA ARG A 258 -3.48 -6.21 25.55
C ARG A 258 -4.77 -6.37 26.35
N GLN A 259 -5.47 -7.48 26.25
CA GLN A 259 -6.66 -7.81 27.05
C GLN A 259 -6.98 -9.29 26.86
N PRO A 260 -7.19 -10.08 27.96
CA PRO A 260 -7.62 -11.48 27.85
C PRO A 260 -8.95 -11.65 27.13
N GLU A 261 -9.82 -10.65 27.16
CA GLU A 261 -11.19 -10.66 26.63
C GLU A 261 -11.33 -9.95 25.25
N CYS A 262 -10.24 -9.85 24.47
CA CYS A 262 -10.33 -9.25 23.14
C CYS A 262 -11.29 -10.06 22.24
N PRO A 263 -12.38 -9.47 21.74
CA PRO A 263 -13.37 -10.19 20.92
C PRO A 263 -12.83 -10.63 19.56
N ASN A 264 -11.64 -10.17 19.18
CA ASN A 264 -10.98 -10.50 17.93
C ASN A 264 -9.85 -11.53 18.12
N LYS A 265 -10.04 -12.50 19.02
CA LYS A 265 -9.19 -13.68 19.18
C LYS A 265 -9.87 -14.89 18.54
N ALA A 266 -9.08 -15.73 17.88
CA ALA A 266 -9.52 -17.07 17.47
C ALA A 266 -9.59 -18.00 18.69
N GLU A 267 -10.20 -19.16 18.52
CA GLU A 267 -10.37 -20.17 19.60
C GLU A 267 -9.04 -20.63 20.19
N ASP A 268 -7.99 -20.69 19.38
CA ASP A 268 -6.61 -21.03 19.77
C ASP A 268 -5.85 -19.88 20.46
N GLY A 269 -6.51 -18.72 20.68
CA GLY A 269 -5.91 -17.53 21.27
C GLY A 269 -5.18 -16.61 20.29
N THR A 270 -5.12 -16.94 19.00
CA THR A 270 -4.47 -16.12 17.97
C THR A 270 -5.12 -14.74 17.84
N CYS A 271 -4.31 -13.69 17.86
CA CYS A 271 -4.75 -12.30 17.73
C CYS A 271 -5.11 -11.95 16.29
N LEU A 272 -6.39 -12.04 15.92
CA LEU A 272 -6.86 -11.71 14.58
C LEU A 272 -6.68 -10.22 14.21
N CYS A 273 -6.62 -9.32 15.19
CA CYS A 273 -6.32 -7.91 14.94
C CYS A 273 -4.92 -7.68 14.33
N ALA A 274 -3.96 -8.56 14.62
CA ALA A 274 -2.62 -8.48 14.04
C ALA A 274 -2.59 -8.88 12.57
N CYS A 275 -3.59 -9.64 12.11
CA CYS A 275 -3.71 -10.13 10.75
C CYS A 275 -4.24 -9.06 9.77
N LYS A 276 -4.63 -7.88 10.25
CA LYS A 276 -5.14 -6.79 9.40
C LYS A 276 -4.04 -6.19 8.55
N MET A 277 -4.21 -6.23 7.24
CA MET A 277 -3.34 -5.49 6.32
C MET A 277 -3.58 -3.98 6.43
N VAL A 278 -2.51 -3.19 6.47
CA VAL A 278 -2.55 -1.74 6.24
C VAL A 278 -2.06 -1.49 4.83
N ALA A 279 -2.94 -1.01 3.97
CA ALA A 279 -2.67 -0.80 2.55
C ALA A 279 -2.80 0.69 2.19
N HIS A 280 -1.73 1.25 1.66
CA HIS A 280 -1.70 2.52 0.94
C HIS A 280 -1.77 2.22 -0.56
N ALA A 281 -2.49 3.05 -1.31
CA ALA A 281 -2.59 2.95 -2.76
C ALA A 281 -2.08 4.22 -3.43
N GLU A 282 -1.31 4.07 -4.50
CA GLU A 282 -0.85 5.18 -5.34
C GLU A 282 -1.21 4.88 -6.80
N THR A 283 -1.77 5.87 -7.51
CA THR A 283 -2.08 5.71 -8.93
C THR A 283 -0.82 5.48 -9.74
N SER A 284 -0.86 4.48 -10.63
CA SER A 284 0.31 4.00 -11.38
C SER A 284 0.79 5.01 -12.41
N THR A 285 2.11 5.16 -12.53
CA THR A 285 2.71 5.93 -13.62
C THR A 285 2.91 5.10 -14.90
N PHE A 286 2.76 3.78 -14.84
CA PHE A 286 3.02 2.90 -15.98
C PHE A 286 2.14 3.20 -17.19
N ASN A 287 0.88 3.57 -16.96
CA ASN A 287 -0.09 3.86 -18.02
C ASN A 287 -0.18 5.36 -18.37
N LEU A 288 0.57 6.22 -17.68
CA LEU A 288 0.62 7.65 -18.01
C LEU A 288 1.43 7.88 -19.29
N THR A 289 0.94 8.74 -20.18
CA THR A 289 1.55 9.00 -21.49
C THR A 289 1.98 10.46 -21.62
N LEU A 290 2.94 10.69 -22.50
CA LEU A 290 3.33 12.03 -22.94
C LEU A 290 2.38 12.59 -24.00
N PHE A 291 1.74 11.69 -24.77
CA PHE A 291 0.82 12.05 -25.84
C PHE A 291 -0.58 12.23 -25.25
N ASP A 292 -1.24 13.32 -25.63
CA ASP A 292 -2.54 13.72 -25.07
C ASP A 292 -2.55 13.64 -23.54
N ALA A 293 -1.59 14.33 -22.94
CA ALA A 293 -1.24 14.19 -21.52
C ALA A 293 -2.40 14.49 -20.55
N HIS A 294 -3.38 15.33 -20.95
CA HIS A 294 -4.54 15.60 -20.12
C HIS A 294 -5.47 14.39 -19.95
N VAL A 295 -5.41 13.39 -20.83
CA VAL A 295 -6.12 12.12 -20.62
C VAL A 295 -5.60 11.36 -19.39
N ASN A 296 -4.38 11.65 -18.93
CA ASN A 296 -3.87 11.11 -17.68
C ASN A 296 -4.75 11.50 -16.47
N LEU A 297 -5.42 12.66 -16.49
CA LEU A 297 -6.40 13.04 -15.47
C LEU A 297 -7.55 12.04 -15.36
N LEU A 298 -8.04 11.56 -16.50
CA LEU A 298 -9.14 10.58 -16.54
C LEU A 298 -8.64 9.21 -16.05
N ARG A 299 -7.41 8.83 -16.39
CA ARG A 299 -6.80 7.58 -15.92
C ARG A 299 -6.65 7.57 -14.41
N THR A 300 -5.97 8.57 -13.86
CA THR A 300 -5.76 8.68 -12.41
C THR A 300 -7.07 8.81 -11.62
N GLN A 301 -8.11 9.42 -12.21
CA GLN A 301 -9.44 9.46 -11.59
C GLN A 301 -10.04 8.06 -11.46
N THR A 302 -10.05 7.26 -12.53
CA THR A 302 -10.62 5.89 -12.49
C THR A 302 -9.78 4.95 -11.62
N GLU A 303 -8.47 5.13 -11.59
CA GLU A 303 -7.56 4.42 -10.69
C GLU A 303 -7.86 4.76 -9.22
N ALA A 304 -8.01 6.05 -8.87
CA ALA A 304 -8.38 6.47 -7.52
C ALA A 304 -9.78 5.96 -7.12
N MET A 305 -10.73 5.91 -8.06
CA MET A 305 -12.07 5.33 -7.83
C MET A 305 -11.98 3.85 -7.42
N SER A 306 -11.20 3.03 -8.14
CA SER A 306 -11.05 1.61 -7.82
C SER A 306 -10.38 1.41 -6.45
N ALA A 307 -9.38 2.22 -6.11
CA ALA A 307 -8.74 2.20 -4.80
C ALA A 307 -9.71 2.55 -3.65
N ALA A 308 -10.52 3.60 -3.83
CA ALA A 308 -11.51 4.02 -2.84
C ALA A 308 -12.58 2.93 -2.62
N LEU A 309 -13.14 2.37 -3.69
CA LEU A 309 -14.12 1.27 -3.60
C LEU A 309 -13.53 -0.01 -3.04
N ALA A 310 -12.24 -0.26 -3.27
CA ALA A 310 -11.50 -1.38 -2.72
C ALA A 310 -11.24 -1.26 -1.20
N GLY A 311 -11.50 -0.09 -0.60
CA GLY A 311 -11.42 0.10 0.84
C GLY A 311 -10.01 0.24 1.42
N VAL A 312 -9.07 0.81 0.66
CA VAL A 312 -7.70 1.07 1.12
C VAL A 312 -7.65 2.07 2.28
N ASN A 313 -6.55 2.13 3.01
CA ASN A 313 -6.40 3.00 4.18
C ASN A 313 -6.06 4.45 3.78
N SER A 314 -5.25 4.63 2.75
CA SER A 314 -4.87 5.95 2.23
C SER A 314 -4.62 5.89 0.73
N ILE A 315 -4.78 7.02 0.04
CA ILE A 315 -4.57 7.13 -1.40
C ILE A 315 -3.68 8.33 -1.70
N THR A 316 -2.73 8.14 -2.60
CA THR A 316 -2.02 9.23 -3.29
C THR A 316 -2.40 9.18 -4.77
N VAL A 317 -2.88 10.30 -5.30
CA VAL A 317 -3.08 10.47 -6.74
C VAL A 317 -1.86 11.15 -7.32
N THR A 318 -1.24 10.48 -8.28
CA THR A 318 -0.11 11.02 -9.03
C THR A 318 -0.57 12.15 -9.95
N PRO A 319 0.02 13.34 -9.90
CA PRO A 319 -0.28 14.42 -10.83
C PRO A 319 -0.10 14.00 -12.29
N PHE A 320 -0.98 14.46 -13.17
CA PHE A 320 -1.06 14.02 -14.56
C PHE A 320 0.20 14.31 -15.39
N ASP A 321 0.97 15.31 -15.00
CA ASP A 321 2.19 15.78 -15.63
C ASP A 321 3.47 15.10 -15.13
N LYS A 322 3.37 14.26 -14.10
CA LYS A 322 4.50 13.61 -13.40
C LYS A 322 5.50 12.90 -14.32
N THR A 323 5.04 12.43 -15.48
CA THR A 323 5.88 11.67 -16.42
C THR A 323 6.74 12.54 -17.34
N TYR A 324 6.47 13.84 -17.43
CA TYR A 324 7.17 14.74 -18.34
C TYR A 324 7.57 16.08 -17.73
N GLU A 325 7.02 16.44 -16.58
CA GLU A 325 7.34 17.65 -15.84
C GLU A 325 7.48 17.40 -14.33
N THR A 326 8.08 18.33 -13.63
CA THR A 326 7.95 18.38 -12.16
C THR A 326 6.58 18.96 -11.86
N PRO A 327 5.71 18.25 -11.13
CA PRO A 327 4.39 18.74 -10.77
C PRO A 327 4.43 20.11 -10.09
N ASP A 328 3.51 20.96 -10.50
CA ASP A 328 3.30 22.29 -9.93
C ASP A 328 2.06 22.34 -9.01
N ASP A 329 1.78 23.51 -8.46
CA ASP A 329 0.61 23.71 -7.59
C ASP A 329 -0.72 23.44 -8.30
N PHE A 330 -0.79 23.63 -9.62
CA PHE A 330 -1.99 23.36 -10.41
C PHE A 330 -2.22 21.85 -10.53
N SER A 331 -1.24 21.10 -11.00
CA SER A 331 -1.35 19.66 -11.20
C SER A 331 -1.53 18.91 -9.88
N GLU A 332 -0.82 19.31 -8.82
CA GLU A 332 -1.00 18.77 -7.47
C GLU A 332 -2.40 19.07 -6.90
N ARG A 333 -2.95 20.26 -7.16
CA ARG A 333 -4.32 20.63 -6.77
C ARG A 333 -5.35 19.74 -7.46
N ILE A 334 -5.20 19.51 -8.75
CA ILE A 334 -6.11 18.63 -9.49
C ILE A 334 -6.05 17.20 -8.93
N ALA A 335 -4.84 16.66 -8.72
CA ALA A 335 -4.65 15.32 -8.17
C ALA A 335 -5.32 15.16 -6.78
N ARG A 336 -5.19 16.16 -5.90
CA ARG A 336 -5.87 16.19 -4.61
C ARG A 336 -7.39 16.26 -4.77
N ASN A 337 -7.88 17.15 -5.64
CA ASN A 337 -9.31 17.35 -5.84
C ASN A 337 -10.00 16.12 -6.42
N GLN A 338 -9.30 15.28 -7.19
CA GLN A 338 -9.84 14.00 -7.64
C GLN A 338 -10.30 13.13 -6.47
N GLN A 339 -9.51 13.03 -5.40
CA GLN A 339 -9.90 12.28 -4.20
C GLN A 339 -11.01 12.97 -3.41
N LEU A 340 -10.96 14.28 -3.28
CA LEU A 340 -11.99 15.05 -2.56
C LEU A 340 -13.34 14.95 -3.26
N LEU A 341 -13.37 14.97 -4.59
CA LEU A 341 -14.57 14.73 -5.38
C LEU A 341 -15.19 13.35 -5.07
N LEU A 342 -14.35 12.30 -5.04
CA LEU A 342 -14.81 10.95 -4.70
C LEU A 342 -15.36 10.85 -3.27
N LYS A 343 -14.77 11.59 -2.33
CA LYS A 343 -15.13 11.56 -0.92
C LYS A 343 -16.38 12.41 -0.62
N GLU A 344 -16.41 13.66 -1.11
CA GLU A 344 -17.40 14.64 -0.72
C GLU A 344 -18.61 14.71 -1.67
N GLU A 345 -18.43 14.53 -2.98
CA GLU A 345 -19.53 14.57 -3.97
C GLU A 345 -20.05 13.19 -4.32
N CYS A 346 -19.14 12.21 -4.54
CA CYS A 346 -19.54 10.85 -4.91
C CYS A 346 -19.86 9.95 -3.70
N HIS A 347 -19.51 10.38 -2.49
CA HIS A 347 -19.80 9.69 -1.23
C HIS A 347 -19.27 8.25 -1.13
N PHE A 348 -18.13 7.96 -1.78
CA PHE A 348 -17.52 6.62 -1.75
C PHE A 348 -17.00 6.20 -0.36
N ASN A 349 -16.95 7.15 0.56
CA ASN A 349 -16.57 6.93 1.96
C ASN A 349 -17.72 6.41 2.85
N LYS A 350 -18.94 6.26 2.35
CA LYS A 350 -20.13 5.95 3.18
C LYS A 350 -20.39 4.45 3.35
N VAL A 351 -20.03 3.63 2.37
CA VAL A 351 -20.37 2.20 2.35
C VAL A 351 -19.09 1.37 2.28
N VAL A 352 -18.92 0.46 3.25
CA VAL A 352 -17.79 -0.49 3.27
C VAL A 352 -18.03 -1.59 2.23
N ASP A 353 -17.00 -1.90 1.43
CA ASP A 353 -17.00 -2.98 0.45
C ASP A 353 -18.25 -2.99 -0.46
N PRO A 354 -18.54 -1.87 -1.17
CA PRO A 354 -19.74 -1.76 -1.99
C PRO A 354 -19.76 -2.72 -3.19
N ALA A 355 -18.63 -3.32 -3.52
CA ALA A 355 -18.48 -4.33 -4.57
C ALA A 355 -18.85 -5.75 -4.11
N ALA A 356 -19.06 -5.97 -2.81
CA ALA A 356 -19.42 -7.28 -2.26
C ALA A 356 -20.76 -7.78 -2.79
N GLY A 357 -20.85 -9.09 -3.04
CA GLY A 357 -22.03 -9.74 -3.60
C GLY A 357 -22.17 -9.58 -5.11
N SER A 358 -21.30 -8.80 -5.77
CA SER A 358 -21.19 -8.82 -7.22
C SER A 358 -20.64 -10.16 -7.66
N TYR A 359 -21.42 -10.94 -8.38
CA TYR A 359 -21.00 -12.24 -8.92
C TYR A 359 -19.65 -12.15 -9.65
N PHE A 360 -19.43 -11.08 -10.38
CA PHE A 360 -18.21 -10.83 -11.13
C PHE A 360 -17.03 -10.53 -10.21
N ILE A 361 -17.18 -9.59 -9.27
CA ILE A 361 -16.08 -9.17 -8.37
C ILE A 361 -15.66 -10.31 -7.43
N GLU A 362 -16.60 -11.09 -6.92
CA GLU A 362 -16.29 -12.25 -6.08
C GLU A 362 -15.45 -13.29 -6.84
N ASN A 363 -15.80 -13.60 -8.08
CA ASN A 363 -15.04 -14.48 -8.95
C ASN A 363 -13.67 -13.92 -9.31
N LEU A 364 -13.56 -12.62 -9.60
CA LEU A 364 -12.27 -11.96 -9.83
C LEU A 364 -11.38 -12.02 -8.60
N THR A 365 -11.95 -11.79 -7.41
CA THR A 365 -11.21 -11.86 -6.13
C THR A 365 -10.54 -13.21 -5.97
N ILE A 366 -11.26 -14.31 -6.21
CA ILE A 366 -10.70 -15.66 -6.13
C ILE A 366 -9.69 -15.93 -7.24
N SER A 367 -9.96 -15.49 -8.48
CA SER A 367 -9.01 -15.67 -9.60
C SER A 367 -7.67 -14.99 -9.34
N ILE A 368 -7.69 -13.75 -8.86
CA ILE A 368 -6.48 -12.99 -8.48
C ILE A 368 -5.80 -13.66 -7.27
N ALA A 369 -6.58 -14.04 -6.25
CA ALA A 369 -6.04 -14.70 -5.05
C ALA A 369 -5.31 -16.00 -5.41
N THR A 370 -5.90 -16.84 -6.26
CA THR A 370 -5.30 -18.12 -6.69
C THR A 370 -3.96 -17.89 -7.37
N GLN A 371 -3.91 -17.01 -8.37
CA GLN A 371 -2.66 -16.75 -9.09
C GLN A 371 -1.58 -16.11 -8.22
N ALA A 372 -1.98 -15.17 -7.37
CA ALA A 372 -1.04 -14.52 -6.45
C ALA A 372 -0.50 -15.52 -5.41
N TRP A 373 -1.36 -16.43 -4.95
CA TRP A 373 -0.97 -17.47 -4.01
C TRP A 373 -0.02 -18.52 -4.65
N GLU A 374 -0.29 -18.94 -5.86
CA GLU A 374 0.61 -19.82 -6.62
C GLU A 374 2.00 -19.19 -6.80
N LEU A 375 2.06 -17.91 -7.13
CA LEU A 375 3.32 -17.19 -7.23
C LEU A 375 4.01 -17.04 -5.87
N PHE A 376 3.27 -16.73 -4.81
CA PHE A 376 3.78 -16.67 -3.45
C PHE A 376 4.44 -18.00 -3.05
N LEU A 377 3.73 -19.11 -3.20
CA LEU A 377 4.26 -20.45 -2.87
C LEU A 377 5.52 -20.77 -3.69
N LYS A 378 5.52 -20.45 -4.98
CA LYS A 378 6.69 -20.65 -5.83
C LYS A 378 7.91 -19.88 -5.32
N VAL A 379 7.74 -18.63 -4.89
CA VAL A 379 8.84 -17.81 -4.33
C VAL A 379 9.34 -18.41 -3.02
N GLU A 380 8.43 -18.86 -2.14
CA GLU A 380 8.80 -19.50 -0.87
C GLU A 380 9.55 -20.82 -1.10
N ASP A 381 9.08 -21.66 -2.01
CA ASP A 381 9.73 -22.93 -2.37
C ASP A 381 11.14 -22.74 -2.98
N GLU A 382 11.37 -21.60 -3.63
CA GLU A 382 12.67 -21.22 -4.21
C GLU A 382 13.63 -20.54 -3.21
N GLY A 383 13.27 -20.45 -1.93
CA GLY A 383 14.11 -19.93 -0.85
C GLY A 383 13.70 -18.55 -0.34
N GLY A 384 12.52 -18.07 -0.69
CA GLY A 384 11.93 -16.81 -0.23
C GLY A 384 12.27 -15.59 -1.09
N MET A 385 11.65 -14.47 -0.72
CA MET A 385 11.74 -13.22 -1.50
C MET A 385 13.16 -12.65 -1.55
N LEU A 386 13.91 -12.73 -0.45
CA LEU A 386 15.27 -12.20 -0.37
C LEU A 386 16.20 -12.90 -1.38
N GLU A 387 16.14 -14.22 -1.47
CA GLU A 387 16.95 -15.00 -2.40
C GLU A 387 16.50 -14.78 -3.86
N ALA A 388 15.18 -14.64 -4.10
CA ALA A 388 14.66 -14.31 -5.42
C ALA A 388 15.14 -12.94 -5.92
N VAL A 389 15.21 -11.93 -5.02
CA VAL A 389 15.73 -10.59 -5.33
C VAL A 389 17.24 -10.62 -5.60
N LYS A 390 18.02 -11.33 -4.76
CA LYS A 390 19.47 -11.48 -4.97
C LYS A 390 19.81 -12.17 -6.29
N ALA A 391 19.03 -13.19 -6.64
CA ALA A 391 19.20 -13.92 -7.89
C ALA A 391 18.71 -13.17 -9.13
N GLY A 392 18.05 -11.99 -8.97
CA GLY A 392 17.50 -11.21 -10.07
C GLY A 392 16.21 -11.77 -10.68
N LYS A 393 15.64 -12.84 -10.12
CA LYS A 393 14.46 -13.53 -10.66
C LYS A 393 13.21 -12.64 -10.70
N VAL A 394 13.02 -11.82 -9.66
CA VAL A 394 11.90 -10.86 -9.60
C VAL A 394 12.03 -9.82 -10.70
N GLN A 395 13.22 -9.25 -10.84
CA GLN A 395 13.53 -8.23 -11.86
C GLN A 395 13.35 -8.79 -13.28
N GLU A 396 13.81 -10.01 -13.53
CA GLU A 396 13.63 -10.69 -14.83
C GLU A 396 12.14 -10.91 -15.15
N ALA A 397 11.36 -11.38 -14.18
CA ALA A 397 9.93 -11.63 -14.36
C ALA A 397 9.17 -10.32 -14.64
N ILE A 398 9.48 -9.24 -13.92
CA ILE A 398 8.86 -7.92 -14.14
C ILE A 398 9.27 -7.34 -15.48
N ASN A 399 10.55 -7.44 -15.88
CA ASN A 399 11.02 -7.00 -17.19
C ASN A 399 10.34 -7.76 -18.34
N ALA A 400 10.09 -9.04 -18.18
CA ALA A 400 9.34 -9.83 -19.17
C ALA A 400 7.89 -9.34 -19.30
N SER A 401 7.22 -9.07 -18.19
CA SER A 401 5.85 -8.50 -18.18
C SER A 401 5.81 -7.11 -18.81
N ASN A 402 6.76 -6.24 -18.45
CA ASN A 402 6.93 -4.91 -19.04
C ASN A 402 7.03 -4.99 -20.56
N LYS A 403 7.96 -5.81 -21.06
CA LYS A 403 8.16 -6.01 -22.50
C LYS A 403 6.89 -6.51 -23.19
N ALA A 404 6.20 -7.48 -22.59
CA ALA A 404 4.96 -8.04 -23.15
C ALA A 404 3.85 -6.99 -23.26
N ARG A 405 3.70 -6.13 -22.24
CA ARG A 405 2.73 -5.02 -22.22
C ARG A 405 3.07 -3.96 -23.26
N HIS A 406 4.33 -3.52 -23.34
CA HIS A 406 4.77 -2.59 -24.40
C HIS A 406 4.57 -3.17 -25.82
N ASP A 407 4.89 -4.43 -26.03
CA ASP A 407 4.65 -5.13 -27.28
C ASP A 407 3.15 -5.18 -27.64
N SER A 408 2.26 -5.33 -26.64
CA SER A 408 0.82 -5.35 -26.85
C SER A 408 0.28 -3.98 -27.30
N VAL A 409 0.77 -2.90 -26.70
CA VAL A 409 0.42 -1.53 -27.10
C VAL A 409 0.98 -1.22 -28.48
N SER A 410 2.25 -1.51 -28.73
CA SER A 410 2.90 -1.23 -30.02
C SER A 410 2.24 -1.98 -31.20
N LYS A 411 1.73 -3.18 -30.96
CA LYS A 411 1.02 -4.01 -31.94
C LYS A 411 -0.50 -3.76 -31.97
N ARG A 412 -0.98 -2.74 -31.25
CA ARG A 412 -2.42 -2.40 -31.12
C ARG A 412 -3.30 -3.56 -30.63
N LYS A 413 -2.74 -4.51 -29.88
CA LYS A 413 -3.50 -5.54 -29.17
C LYS A 413 -4.15 -4.99 -27.92
N GLU A 414 -3.51 -4.00 -27.32
CA GLU A 414 -4.01 -3.22 -26.18
C GLU A 414 -4.06 -1.74 -26.58
N ILE A 415 -5.16 -1.07 -26.28
CA ILE A 415 -5.37 0.34 -26.64
C ILE A 415 -4.96 1.21 -25.46
N LEU A 416 -4.11 2.19 -25.74
CA LEU A 416 -3.75 3.25 -24.81
C LEU A 416 -4.09 4.59 -25.48
N LEU A 417 -5.20 5.19 -25.08
CA LEU A 417 -5.74 6.41 -25.70
C LEU A 417 -4.67 7.51 -25.78
N GLY A 418 -4.63 8.19 -26.92
CA GLY A 418 -3.62 9.23 -27.20
C GLY A 418 -2.26 8.69 -27.62
N THR A 419 -2.02 7.37 -27.55
CA THR A 419 -0.71 6.76 -27.88
C THR A 419 -0.78 5.91 -29.15
N ASN A 420 -1.82 5.07 -29.32
CA ASN A 420 -1.93 4.13 -30.46
C ASN A 420 -3.33 4.01 -31.05
#